data_66fc89f99d2ea8cc4badd126156c5390
#
_entry.id   66fc89f99d2ea8cc4badd126156c5390
#
_cell.length_a   1.000
_cell.length_b   1.000
_cell.length_c   1.000
_cell.angle_alpha   90.00
_cell.angle_beta   90.00
_cell.angle_gamma   90.00
#
_symmetry.space_group_name_H-M   'P 1'
#
loop_
_entity.id
_entity.type
_entity.pdbx_description
1 polymer ?
#
loop_
_entity_poly.entity_id
_entity_poly.type
_entity_poly.pdbx_seq_one_letter_code
_entity_poly.pdbx_strand_id
1 'polypeptide(L)'
;SGQVTVDVPAAAGTNTLTIPAETGTVVSSTSIHGYTGQTLLSTTTLNSNGTGGTVIQFPLGYNHYKIVGHNCVVGTDAEEVDIQFSTSNFSADGGLESNFRFQRIEDGTSQGVSAQDDVLRLATNMGNDATDNLFFEVSAFNLTTDNSKSYGGYGMTTYGHDGDNHSYRYEVAFRSQTTGVVKFMKIFANNGTLTGTVLIFGIG
;
A
#
# COMPACT_ATOMS: atom_id res chain seq x y z
N SER A 1 42.70 -19.08 -10.93
CA SER A 1 42.35 -17.79 -11.56
C SER A 1 41.14 -17.99 -12.44
N GLY A 2 40.00 -17.38 -12.08
CA GLY A 2 38.78 -17.41 -12.87
C GLY A 2 38.80 -16.28 -13.91
N GLN A 3 38.32 -16.57 -15.11
CA GLN A 3 38.09 -15.56 -16.14
C GLN A 3 36.60 -15.17 -16.11
N VAL A 4 36.32 -13.85 -16.05
CA VAL A 4 34.97 -13.32 -16.25
C VAL A 4 34.92 -12.82 -17.68
N THR A 5 34.01 -13.37 -18.48
CA THR A 5 33.72 -12.88 -19.83
C THR A 5 32.45 -12.05 -19.76
N VAL A 6 32.53 -10.79 -20.16
CA VAL A 6 31.35 -9.93 -20.36
C VAL A 6 31.05 -9.94 -21.87
N ASP A 7 29.99 -10.63 -22.27
CA ASP A 7 29.54 -10.65 -23.65
C ASP A 7 28.50 -9.54 -23.83
N VAL A 8 28.77 -8.63 -24.76
CA VAL A 8 27.88 -7.49 -25.06
C VAL A 8 27.18 -7.77 -26.38
N PRO A 9 25.83 -7.82 -26.43
CA PRO A 9 25.12 -8.01 -27.68
C PRO A 9 25.49 -6.93 -28.71
N ALA A 10 25.54 -7.31 -29.99
CA ALA A 10 25.93 -6.42 -31.09
C ALA A 10 25.07 -5.13 -31.22
N ALA A 11 23.91 -5.05 -30.55
CA ALA A 11 23.00 -3.92 -30.52
C ALA A 11 22.87 -3.28 -29.12
N ALA A 12 23.93 -3.31 -28.31
CA ALA A 12 23.86 -2.83 -26.91
C ALA A 12 23.68 -1.30 -26.74
N GLY A 13 23.82 -0.53 -27.82
CA GLY A 13 23.76 0.92 -27.74
C GLY A 13 24.90 1.53 -26.90
N THR A 14 24.67 2.67 -26.25
CA THR A 14 25.63 3.37 -25.38
C THR A 14 25.46 2.99 -23.89
N ASN A 15 25.34 1.70 -23.58
CA ASN A 15 25.25 1.25 -22.20
C ASN A 15 26.64 1.21 -21.54
N THR A 16 26.75 1.81 -20.37
CA THR A 16 27.98 1.79 -19.57
C THR A 16 27.78 0.85 -18.40
N LEU A 17 28.64 -0.20 -18.31
CA LEU A 17 28.74 -1.03 -17.13
C LEU A 17 29.86 -0.46 -16.24
N THR A 18 29.52 0.12 -15.11
CA THR A 18 30.50 0.53 -14.10
C THR A 18 30.66 -0.58 -13.08
N ILE A 19 31.84 -1.16 -13.03
CA ILE A 19 32.19 -2.15 -12.02
C ILE A 19 32.83 -1.42 -10.85
N PRO A 20 32.29 -1.53 -9.62
CA PRO A 20 32.90 -0.92 -8.43
C PRO A 20 34.32 -1.44 -8.22
N ALA A 21 35.24 -0.58 -7.75
CA ALA A 21 36.57 -0.96 -7.41
C ALA A 21 36.69 -1.85 -6.15
N GLU A 22 35.57 -2.08 -5.48
CA GLU A 22 35.47 -2.88 -4.26
C GLU A 22 35.13 -4.34 -4.57
N THR A 23 35.48 -5.24 -3.65
CA THR A 23 35.11 -6.64 -3.74
C THR A 23 33.63 -6.78 -3.50
N GLY A 24 32.89 -7.07 -4.54
CA GLY A 24 31.41 -7.18 -4.47
C GLY A 24 30.87 -8.12 -5.53
N THR A 25 29.63 -8.50 -5.38
CA THR A 25 28.89 -9.29 -6.37
C THR A 25 28.12 -8.35 -7.29
N VAL A 26 28.34 -8.46 -8.60
CA VAL A 26 27.49 -7.76 -9.59
C VAL A 26 26.16 -8.50 -9.68
N VAL A 27 25.10 -7.84 -9.26
CA VAL A 27 23.75 -8.41 -9.29
C VAL A 27 22.95 -7.70 -10.38
N SER A 28 22.36 -8.46 -11.30
CA SER A 28 21.41 -7.90 -12.26
C SER A 28 20.10 -7.52 -11.58
N SER A 29 19.32 -6.60 -12.20
CA SER A 29 17.99 -6.27 -11.71
C SER A 29 17.06 -7.49 -11.57
N THR A 30 17.24 -8.48 -12.45
CA THR A 30 16.53 -9.76 -12.40
C THR A 30 16.96 -10.62 -11.21
N SER A 31 18.25 -10.56 -10.81
CA SER A 31 18.76 -11.30 -9.66
C SER A 31 18.35 -10.66 -8.33
N ILE A 32 18.18 -9.34 -8.29
CA ILE A 32 17.73 -8.63 -7.09
C ILE A 32 16.29 -9.04 -6.72
N HIS A 33 15.42 -9.24 -7.69
CA HIS A 33 14.06 -9.74 -7.45
C HIS A 33 14.03 -11.09 -6.73
N GLY A 34 14.96 -11.99 -7.05
CA GLY A 34 15.06 -13.29 -6.39
C GLY A 34 15.59 -13.24 -4.96
N TYR A 35 16.31 -12.18 -4.58
CA TYR A 35 16.91 -12.07 -3.25
C TYR A 35 16.06 -11.33 -2.23
N THR A 36 15.23 -10.37 -2.65
CA THR A 36 14.46 -9.54 -1.74
C THR A 36 12.97 -9.88 -1.74
N GLY A 37 12.47 -10.57 -2.75
CA GLY A 37 11.03 -10.84 -2.92
C GLY A 37 10.14 -9.59 -3.01
N GLN A 38 10.73 -8.40 -2.87
CA GLN A 38 10.01 -7.13 -2.88
C GLN A 38 10.78 -6.09 -3.69
N THR A 39 10.08 -5.39 -4.58
CA THR A 39 10.63 -4.28 -5.38
C THR A 39 9.84 -3.03 -5.09
N LEU A 40 10.50 -1.94 -4.68
CA LEU A 40 9.84 -0.65 -4.56
C LEU A 40 9.44 -0.16 -5.95
N LEU A 41 8.14 0.03 -6.15
CA LEU A 41 7.54 0.42 -7.43
C LEU A 41 7.17 1.89 -7.48
N SER A 42 6.68 2.45 -6.38
CA SER A 42 6.32 3.86 -6.30
C SER A 42 6.42 4.42 -4.89
N THR A 43 6.66 5.73 -4.83
CA THR A 43 6.57 6.55 -3.63
C THR A 43 5.63 7.70 -3.93
N THR A 44 4.57 7.86 -3.14
CA THR A 44 3.57 8.91 -3.32
C THR A 44 3.44 9.73 -2.07
N THR A 45 3.60 11.04 -2.20
CA THR A 45 3.28 11.99 -1.13
C THR A 45 1.77 12.20 -1.08
N LEU A 46 1.18 11.99 0.07
CA LEU A 46 -0.23 12.27 0.32
C LEU A 46 -0.42 13.78 0.53
N ASN A 47 -1.39 14.32 -0.16
CA ASN A 47 -1.86 15.70 0.02
C ASN A 47 -3.30 15.77 -0.47
N SER A 48 -4.21 15.21 0.31
CA SER A 48 -5.62 15.12 -0.06
C SER A 48 -6.49 15.92 0.90
N ASN A 49 -7.68 16.27 0.45
CA ASN A 49 -8.69 16.95 1.24
C ASN A 49 -10.03 16.22 1.08
N GLY A 50 -10.56 15.75 2.22
CA GLY A 50 -11.81 15.00 2.28
C GLY A 50 -11.80 13.73 1.44
N THR A 51 -12.97 13.25 1.08
CA THR A 51 -13.17 11.99 0.33
C THR A 51 -12.61 11.99 -1.08
N GLY A 52 -12.13 13.14 -1.60
CA GLY A 52 -11.42 13.23 -2.88
C GLY A 52 -10.13 12.41 -2.88
N GLY A 53 -9.45 12.33 -1.75
CA GLY A 53 -8.32 11.45 -1.52
C GLY A 53 -7.12 11.67 -2.45
N THR A 54 -6.07 10.88 -2.22
CA THR A 54 -4.95 10.74 -3.14
C THR A 54 -5.12 9.43 -3.92
N VAL A 55 -5.24 9.53 -5.24
CA VAL A 55 -5.36 8.37 -6.12
C VAL A 55 -3.97 7.91 -6.56
N ILE A 56 -3.72 6.62 -6.39
CA ILE A 56 -2.45 5.98 -6.75
C ILE A 56 -2.75 4.84 -7.74
N GLN A 57 -2.05 4.85 -8.87
CA GLN A 57 -2.13 3.77 -9.85
C GLN A 57 -1.15 2.66 -9.47
N PHE A 58 -1.61 1.41 -9.51
CA PHE A 58 -0.74 0.26 -9.33
C PHE A 58 0.11 0.04 -10.59
N PRO A 59 1.45 0.00 -10.47
CA PRO A 59 2.31 -0.42 -11.57
C PRO A 59 1.99 -1.86 -11.96
N LEU A 60 1.89 -2.12 -13.27
CA LEU A 60 1.56 -3.45 -13.80
C LEU A 60 2.73 -4.43 -13.66
N GLY A 61 2.43 -5.72 -13.68
CA GLY A 61 3.44 -6.78 -13.75
C GLY A 61 3.60 -7.60 -12.46
N TYR A 62 2.88 -7.26 -11.41
CA TYR A 62 2.87 -7.98 -10.15
C TYR A 62 1.46 -8.44 -9.80
N ASN A 63 1.35 -9.61 -9.18
CA ASN A 63 0.09 -10.14 -8.68
C ASN A 63 -0.16 -9.78 -7.22
N HIS A 64 0.94 -9.56 -6.48
CA HIS A 64 0.91 -9.21 -5.06
C HIS A 64 1.59 -7.88 -4.85
N TYR A 65 1.00 -7.09 -3.96
CA TYR A 65 1.52 -5.78 -3.59
C TYR A 65 1.58 -5.67 -2.07
N LYS A 66 2.61 -4.99 -1.61
CA LYS A 66 2.70 -4.50 -0.24
C LYS A 66 2.59 -2.97 -0.28
N ILE A 67 1.65 -2.45 0.47
CA ILE A 67 1.35 -1.03 0.57
C ILE A 67 1.75 -0.59 1.97
N VAL A 68 2.66 0.36 2.07
CA VAL A 68 3.16 0.87 3.35
C VAL A 68 2.90 2.36 3.44
N GLY A 69 2.19 2.79 4.46
CA GLY A 69 2.02 4.20 4.78
C GLY A 69 2.79 4.58 6.03
N HIS A 70 3.43 5.73 5.99
CA HIS A 70 4.14 6.25 7.16
C HIS A 70 4.03 7.77 7.25
N ASN A 71 4.13 8.27 8.47
CA ASN A 71 3.96 9.68 8.79
C ASN A 71 2.65 10.25 8.24
N CYS A 72 1.58 9.43 8.25
CA CYS A 72 0.28 9.88 7.81
C CYS A 72 -0.39 10.65 8.94
N VAL A 73 -0.79 11.88 8.67
CA VAL A 73 -1.39 12.80 9.65
C VAL A 73 -2.67 13.37 9.06
N VAL A 74 -3.72 13.42 9.86
CA VAL A 74 -4.99 14.07 9.51
C VAL A 74 -5.00 15.53 9.98
N GLY A 75 -5.73 16.38 9.28
CA GLY A 75 -5.81 17.79 9.58
C GLY A 75 -6.92 18.19 10.56
N THR A 76 -7.79 17.25 10.91
CA THR A 76 -8.91 17.42 11.85
C THR A 76 -8.96 16.25 12.82
N ASP A 77 -9.46 16.48 14.03
CA ASP A 77 -9.65 15.43 15.03
C ASP A 77 -10.80 14.48 14.67
N ALA A 78 -10.75 13.31 15.29
CA ALA A 78 -11.76 12.27 15.19
C ALA A 78 -11.99 11.76 13.74
N GLU A 79 -10.92 11.74 12.93
CA GLU A 79 -11.02 11.32 11.54
C GLU A 79 -10.97 9.80 11.35
N GLU A 80 -11.63 9.38 10.29
CA GLU A 80 -11.49 8.04 9.73
C GLU A 80 -10.56 8.10 8.53
N VAL A 81 -9.62 7.16 8.44
CA VAL A 81 -8.72 7.02 7.29
C VAL A 81 -9.00 5.71 6.59
N ASP A 82 -9.28 5.79 5.31
CA ASP A 82 -9.76 4.68 4.51
C ASP A 82 -8.93 4.48 3.22
N ILE A 83 -8.89 3.23 2.75
CA ILE A 83 -8.44 2.87 1.39
C ILE A 83 -9.64 2.35 0.61
N GLN A 84 -9.74 2.77 -0.64
CA GLN A 84 -10.67 2.27 -1.65
C GLN A 84 -9.91 1.72 -2.84
N PHE A 85 -10.39 0.64 -3.45
CA PHE A 85 -9.83 0.07 -4.67
C PHE A 85 -10.76 0.31 -5.85
N SER A 86 -10.21 0.46 -7.07
CA SER A 86 -10.99 0.69 -8.28
C SER A 86 -10.33 0.11 -9.53
N THR A 87 -11.16 -0.24 -10.50
CA THR A 87 -10.74 -0.65 -11.85
C THR A 87 -10.60 0.53 -12.80
N SER A 88 -11.19 1.69 -12.52
CA SER A 88 -11.43 2.79 -13.48
C SER A 88 -11.10 4.20 -12.97
N ASN A 89 -10.14 4.34 -12.06
CA ASN A 89 -9.74 5.65 -11.50
C ASN A 89 -10.91 6.40 -10.79
N PHE A 90 -11.82 5.66 -10.19
CA PHE A 90 -12.97 6.20 -9.42
C PHE A 90 -13.93 7.09 -10.25
N SER A 91 -13.83 7.06 -11.56
CA SER A 91 -14.67 7.87 -12.44
C SER A 91 -16.03 7.24 -12.74
N ALA A 92 -16.15 5.93 -12.66
CA ALA A 92 -17.36 5.20 -13.04
C ALA A 92 -17.92 4.28 -11.95
N ASP A 93 -17.09 3.76 -11.07
CA ASP A 93 -17.46 2.71 -10.11
C ASP A 93 -17.49 3.18 -8.65
N GLY A 94 -17.03 4.41 -8.36
CA GLY A 94 -17.03 4.96 -7.00
C GLY A 94 -16.16 4.19 -5.99
N GLY A 95 -15.73 2.99 -6.34
CA GLY A 95 -15.02 2.02 -5.53
C GLY A 95 -15.56 0.61 -5.76
N LEU A 96 -14.78 -0.40 -5.44
CA LEU A 96 -15.19 -1.80 -5.55
C LEU A 96 -15.69 -2.29 -4.19
N GLU A 97 -16.90 -2.81 -4.17
CA GLU A 97 -17.43 -3.45 -2.99
C GLU A 97 -16.53 -4.59 -2.51
N SER A 98 -16.21 -4.57 -1.26
CA SER A 98 -15.39 -5.58 -0.62
C SER A 98 -15.98 -5.93 0.74
N ASN A 99 -15.86 -7.19 1.12
CA ASN A 99 -16.15 -7.60 2.49
C ASN A 99 -14.90 -7.35 3.32
N PHE A 100 -14.99 -6.41 4.23
CA PHE A 100 -13.93 -6.13 5.18
C PHE A 100 -14.25 -6.78 6.52
N ARG A 101 -13.20 -7.33 7.12
CA ARG A 101 -13.16 -7.63 8.54
C ARG A 101 -11.96 -6.93 9.10
N PHE A 102 -12.17 -6.15 10.14
CA PHE A 102 -11.08 -5.62 10.93
C PHE A 102 -11.28 -6.00 12.39
N GLN A 103 -10.17 -6.25 13.07
CA GLN A 103 -10.12 -6.46 14.48
C GLN A 103 -9.37 -5.27 15.08
N ARG A 104 -10.08 -4.50 15.90
CA ARG A 104 -9.48 -3.43 16.69
C ARG A 104 -8.94 -4.06 17.97
N ILE A 105 -7.69 -3.74 18.29
CA ILE A 105 -7.10 -4.09 19.57
C ILE A 105 -6.84 -2.77 20.30
N GLU A 106 -7.58 -2.54 21.36
CA GLU A 106 -7.50 -1.40 22.23
C GLU A 106 -7.16 -1.90 23.62
N ASP A 107 -6.06 -1.43 24.21
CA ASP A 107 -5.59 -1.80 25.55
C ASP A 107 -5.62 -3.32 25.84
N GLY A 108 -5.29 -4.11 24.84
CA GLY A 108 -5.32 -5.59 24.93
C GLY A 108 -6.72 -6.22 24.82
N THR A 109 -7.76 -5.41 24.62
CA THR A 109 -9.14 -5.90 24.39
C THR A 109 -9.43 -5.90 22.89
N SER A 110 -9.75 -7.06 22.33
CA SER A 110 -10.10 -7.15 20.93
C SER A 110 -11.60 -6.86 20.72
N GLN A 111 -11.90 -5.94 19.80
CA GLN A 111 -13.24 -5.72 19.28
C GLN A 111 -13.25 -6.09 17.81
N GLY A 112 -13.98 -7.13 17.43
CA GLY A 112 -14.13 -7.53 16.03
C GLY A 112 -15.30 -6.78 15.40
N VAL A 113 -15.06 -6.16 14.25
CA VAL A 113 -16.11 -5.60 13.40
C VAL A 113 -16.00 -6.24 12.02
N SER A 114 -17.11 -6.67 11.47
CA SER A 114 -17.21 -7.07 10.07
C SER A 114 -18.21 -6.14 9.39
N ALA A 115 -17.79 -5.50 8.33
CA ALA A 115 -18.66 -4.68 7.49
C ALA A 115 -18.54 -5.12 6.03
N GLN A 116 -19.64 -4.97 5.30
CA GLN A 116 -19.61 -4.97 3.85
C GLN A 116 -19.61 -3.52 3.44
N ASP A 117 -18.50 -3.06 2.89
CA ASP A 117 -18.28 -1.66 2.56
C ASP A 117 -17.39 -1.59 1.31
N ASP A 118 -17.33 -0.45 0.68
CA ASP A 118 -16.45 -0.15 -0.44
C ASP A 118 -15.08 0.41 0.01
N VAL A 119 -14.83 0.50 1.32
CA VAL A 119 -13.59 1.01 1.91
C VAL A 119 -12.93 0.01 2.86
N LEU A 120 -11.61 0.00 2.87
CA LEU A 120 -10.79 -0.66 3.88
C LEU A 120 -10.40 0.37 4.94
N ARG A 121 -10.97 0.26 6.12
CA ARG A 121 -10.68 1.18 7.22
C ARG A 121 -9.31 0.93 7.83
N LEU A 122 -8.48 1.98 7.88
CA LEU A 122 -7.15 1.97 8.49
C LEU A 122 -7.15 2.57 9.89
N ALA A 123 -7.99 3.58 10.14
CA ALA A 123 -8.12 4.23 11.44
C ALA A 123 -9.54 4.77 11.63
N THR A 124 -9.97 4.84 12.89
CA THR A 124 -11.19 5.54 13.32
C THR A 124 -10.86 6.45 14.49
N ASN A 125 -11.50 7.61 14.55
CA ASN A 125 -11.24 8.58 15.61
C ASN A 125 -9.75 8.93 15.76
N MET A 126 -9.06 9.06 14.63
CA MET A 126 -7.65 9.45 14.62
C MET A 126 -7.53 10.92 15.02
N GLY A 127 -6.62 11.21 15.94
CA GLY A 127 -6.33 12.59 16.37
C GLY A 127 -5.41 13.30 15.37
N ASN A 128 -5.39 14.63 15.48
CA ASN A 128 -4.56 15.52 14.64
C ASN A 128 -3.33 16.07 15.36
N ASP A 129 -3.07 15.66 16.58
CA ASP A 129 -1.90 16.08 17.33
C ASP A 129 -0.60 15.60 16.67
N ALA A 130 0.50 16.29 16.94
CA ALA A 130 1.79 15.98 16.32
C ALA A 130 2.31 14.56 16.60
N THR A 131 1.77 13.88 17.60
CA THR A 131 2.09 12.50 17.98
C THR A 131 1.15 11.48 17.36
N ASP A 132 0.00 11.91 16.80
CA ASP A 132 -1.06 11.04 16.30
C ASP A 132 -0.81 10.64 14.84
N ASN A 133 0.28 9.92 14.63
CA ASN A 133 0.66 9.45 13.31
C ASN A 133 0.04 8.08 13.02
N LEU A 134 -0.44 7.91 11.80
CA LEU A 134 -0.84 6.62 11.28
C LEU A 134 0.33 5.96 10.53
N PHE A 135 0.60 4.72 10.91
CA PHE A 135 1.46 3.80 10.18
C PHE A 135 0.63 2.60 9.78
N PHE A 136 0.77 2.15 8.54
CA PHE A 136 0.10 0.94 8.10
C PHE A 136 0.94 0.13 7.12
N GLU A 137 0.70 -1.16 7.13
CA GLU A 137 1.20 -2.11 6.16
C GLU A 137 0.05 -3.02 5.73
N VAL A 138 -0.23 -3.05 4.41
CA VAL A 138 -1.28 -3.87 3.82
C VAL A 138 -0.69 -4.70 2.70
N SER A 139 -0.84 -6.02 2.80
CA SER A 139 -0.54 -6.96 1.73
C SER A 139 -1.80 -7.25 0.94
N ALA A 140 -1.76 -7.02 -0.37
CA ALA A 140 -2.88 -7.20 -1.27
C ALA A 140 -2.52 -8.22 -2.36
N PHE A 141 -3.38 -9.20 -2.57
CA PHE A 141 -3.17 -10.34 -3.45
C PHE A 141 -4.16 -10.34 -4.60
N ASN A 142 -3.69 -10.74 -5.78
CA ASN A 142 -4.49 -10.85 -7.01
C ASN A 142 -5.10 -9.54 -7.51
N LEU A 143 -4.52 -8.38 -7.17
CA LEU A 143 -5.09 -7.09 -7.59
C LEU A 143 -5.14 -6.94 -9.11
N THR A 144 -4.07 -7.35 -9.80
CA THR A 144 -3.89 -7.08 -11.24
C THR A 144 -4.02 -8.31 -12.10
N THR A 145 -4.39 -9.46 -11.53
CA THR A 145 -4.64 -10.68 -12.28
C THR A 145 -6.04 -10.72 -12.87
N ASP A 146 -6.18 -11.61 -13.83
CA ASP A 146 -7.36 -11.97 -14.61
C ASP A 146 -8.70 -11.72 -13.89
N ASN A 147 -9.64 -11.18 -14.63
CA ASN A 147 -11.01 -10.81 -14.26
C ASN A 147 -11.87 -11.92 -13.60
N SER A 148 -11.36 -13.13 -13.46
CA SER A 148 -12.10 -14.27 -12.92
C SER A 148 -11.84 -14.54 -11.44
N LYS A 149 -10.91 -13.82 -10.81
CA LYS A 149 -10.50 -14.09 -9.42
C LYS A 149 -10.80 -12.92 -8.50
N SER A 150 -11.26 -13.23 -7.31
CA SER A 150 -11.37 -12.26 -6.24
C SER A 150 -9.97 -11.81 -5.79
N TYR A 151 -9.82 -10.53 -5.52
CA TYR A 151 -8.65 -10.02 -4.80
C TYR A 151 -8.92 -9.98 -3.30
N GLY A 152 -7.88 -9.89 -2.51
CA GLY A 152 -7.99 -9.78 -1.06
C GLY A 152 -6.65 -9.50 -0.43
N GLY A 153 -6.64 -9.42 0.88
CA GLY A 153 -5.41 -9.15 1.60
C GLY A 153 -5.61 -9.05 3.09
N TYR A 154 -4.54 -8.70 3.76
CA TYR A 154 -4.50 -8.44 5.19
C TYR A 154 -3.46 -7.37 5.50
N GLY A 155 -3.56 -6.79 6.67
CA GLY A 155 -2.61 -5.80 7.09
C GLY A 155 -2.74 -5.44 8.55
N MET A 156 -1.92 -4.49 8.95
CA MET A 156 -1.89 -3.93 10.28
C MET A 156 -1.73 -2.42 10.21
N THR A 157 -2.40 -1.73 11.12
CA THR A 157 -2.25 -0.30 11.29
C THR A 157 -1.98 0.03 12.75
N THR A 158 -1.28 1.14 12.98
CA THR A 158 -1.13 1.75 14.31
C THR A 158 -1.31 3.25 14.17
N TYR A 159 -2.04 3.87 15.08
CA TYR A 159 -2.30 5.31 15.05
C TYR A 159 -2.59 5.86 16.44
N GLY A 160 -2.41 7.17 16.63
CA GLY A 160 -2.86 7.91 17.79
C GLY A 160 -4.36 8.20 17.72
N HIS A 161 -5.04 8.11 18.84
CA HIS A 161 -6.48 8.29 18.94
C HIS A 161 -6.81 9.68 19.53
N ASP A 162 -7.82 10.34 18.98
CA ASP A 162 -8.31 11.61 19.50
C ASP A 162 -8.81 11.50 20.95
N GLY A 163 -8.38 12.43 21.78
CA GLY A 163 -8.86 12.59 23.15
C GLY A 163 -8.19 11.69 24.19
N ASP A 164 -7.22 10.86 23.82
CA ASP A 164 -6.41 10.10 24.77
C ASP A 164 -4.95 9.99 24.28
N ASN A 165 -4.05 9.62 25.17
CA ASN A 165 -2.63 9.40 24.85
C ASN A 165 -2.33 7.94 24.48
N HIS A 166 -3.30 7.22 23.93
CA HIS A 166 -3.16 5.81 23.60
C HIS A 166 -2.91 5.63 22.10
N SER A 167 -2.12 4.62 21.79
CA SER A 167 -1.96 4.14 20.43
C SER A 167 -2.87 2.94 20.20
N TYR A 168 -3.61 3.00 19.11
CA TYR A 168 -4.52 1.94 18.68
C TYR A 168 -3.88 1.11 17.59
N ARG A 169 -4.21 -0.16 17.55
CA ARG A 169 -3.80 -1.10 16.53
C ARG A 169 -5.01 -1.75 15.90
N TYR A 170 -5.06 -1.73 14.57
CA TYR A 170 -5.99 -2.54 13.80
C TYR A 170 -5.27 -3.67 13.09
N GLU A 171 -5.88 -4.84 13.12
CA GLU A 171 -5.61 -5.92 12.18
C GLU A 171 -6.75 -5.93 11.18
N VAL A 172 -6.41 -5.79 9.90
CA VAL A 172 -7.37 -5.70 8.82
C VAL A 172 -7.25 -6.89 7.90
N ALA A 173 -8.36 -7.43 7.46
CA ALA A 173 -8.42 -8.43 6.40
C ALA A 173 -9.57 -8.07 5.46
N PHE A 174 -9.36 -8.26 4.17
CA PHE A 174 -10.37 -7.93 3.18
C PHE A 174 -10.42 -8.95 2.05
N ARG A 175 -11.58 -9.07 1.46
CA ARG A 175 -11.82 -9.86 0.26
C ARG A 175 -12.88 -9.16 -0.59
N SER A 176 -12.58 -8.97 -1.86
CA SER A 176 -13.56 -8.48 -2.82
C SER A 176 -14.56 -9.57 -3.20
N GLN A 177 -15.81 -9.19 -3.37
CA GLN A 177 -16.83 -10.01 -4.04
C GLN A 177 -16.87 -9.76 -5.55
N THR A 178 -16.33 -8.64 -5.99
CA THR A 178 -16.25 -8.27 -7.41
C THR A 178 -15.02 -8.86 -8.05
N THR A 179 -15.14 -9.26 -9.29
CA THR A 179 -14.04 -9.69 -10.15
C THR A 179 -13.63 -8.53 -11.04
N GLY A 180 -12.35 -8.33 -11.22
CA GLY A 180 -11.82 -7.27 -12.08
C GLY A 180 -10.35 -6.98 -11.78
N VAL A 181 -9.67 -6.43 -12.77
CA VAL A 181 -8.29 -5.97 -12.59
C VAL A 181 -8.31 -4.64 -11.84
N VAL A 182 -7.90 -4.66 -10.59
CA VAL A 182 -7.73 -3.43 -9.81
C VAL A 182 -6.51 -2.67 -10.34
N LYS A 183 -6.72 -1.45 -10.74
CA LYS A 183 -5.68 -0.58 -11.31
C LYS A 183 -5.32 0.59 -10.40
N PHE A 184 -6.22 0.96 -9.52
CA PHE A 184 -6.07 2.14 -8.69
C PHE A 184 -6.45 1.84 -7.25
N MET A 185 -5.81 2.56 -6.34
CA MET A 185 -6.30 2.74 -5.00
C MET A 185 -6.44 4.24 -4.71
N LYS A 186 -7.34 4.58 -3.82
CA LYS A 186 -7.49 5.92 -3.26
C LYS A 186 -7.34 5.81 -1.76
N ILE A 187 -6.52 6.69 -1.18
CA ILE A 187 -6.41 6.84 0.28
C ILE A 187 -6.89 8.23 0.66
N PHE A 188 -7.70 8.31 1.71
CA PHE A 188 -8.34 9.56 2.11
C PHE A 188 -8.72 9.57 3.59
N ALA A 189 -8.89 10.76 4.15
CA ALA A 189 -9.62 10.99 5.38
C ALA A 189 -11.07 11.37 5.00
N ASN A 190 -12.05 11.04 5.83
CA ASN A 190 -13.46 11.32 5.53
C ASN A 190 -13.74 12.83 5.50
N ASN A 191 -13.10 13.58 6.38
CA ASN A 191 -13.12 15.04 6.38
C ASN A 191 -11.68 15.55 6.54
N GLY A 192 -11.45 16.82 6.24
CA GLY A 192 -10.14 17.43 6.41
C GLY A 192 -9.06 16.90 5.49
N THR A 193 -7.82 17.18 5.82
CA THR A 193 -6.65 16.81 5.01
C THR A 193 -6.02 15.51 5.50
N LEU A 194 -5.43 14.77 4.57
CA LEU A 194 -4.52 13.66 4.87
C LEU A 194 -3.18 13.93 4.20
N THR A 195 -2.12 13.97 4.98
CA THR A 195 -0.73 14.12 4.53
C THR A 195 0.08 12.90 4.92
N GLY A 196 1.25 12.71 4.32
CA GLY A 196 2.14 11.58 4.62
C GLY A 196 2.78 10.98 3.39
N THR A 197 3.24 9.74 3.49
CA THR A 197 3.89 9.04 2.37
C THR A 197 3.37 7.61 2.27
N VAL A 198 3.09 7.19 1.04
CA VAL A 198 2.75 5.80 0.72
C VAL A 198 3.80 5.22 -0.22
N LEU A 199 4.28 4.04 0.13
CA LEU A 199 5.19 3.22 -0.66
C LEU A 199 4.42 2.01 -1.19
N ILE A 200 4.62 1.67 -2.46
CA ILE A 200 4.10 0.44 -3.07
C ILE A 200 5.26 -0.44 -3.48
N PHE A 201 5.24 -1.67 -3.01
CA PHE A 201 6.17 -2.71 -3.41
C PHE A 201 5.43 -3.78 -4.20
N GLY A 202 6.06 -4.27 -5.26
CA GLY A 202 5.67 -5.50 -5.95
C GLY A 202 6.33 -6.70 -5.28
N ILE A 203 5.58 -7.79 -5.14
CA ILE A 203 6.06 -9.06 -4.61
C ILE A 203 5.98 -10.07 -5.75
N GLY A 204 7.12 -10.61 -6.13
CA GLY A 204 7.27 -11.57 -7.22
C GLY A 204 7.68 -12.95 -6.75
#